data_f46e9468465ba66735add75065bf1d9a
#
_entry.id   f46e9468465ba66735add75065bf1d9a
#
_cell.length_a   1.000
_cell.length_b   1.000
_cell.length_c   1.000
_cell.angle_alpha   90.00
_cell.angle_beta   90.00
_cell.angle_gamma   90.00
#
_symmetry.space_group_name_H-M   'P 1'
#
loop_
_entity.id
_entity.type
_entity.pdbx_description
1 polymer ?
#
loop_
_entity_poly.entity_id
_entity_poly.type
_entity_poly.pdbx_seq_one_letter_code
_entity_poly.pdbx_strand_id
1 'polypeptide(L)'
;MKADSKLNLGKKEIVDMIKSTIGFPSQNLEKIINDTLDSVTQTLIEHKKVNIKNFGTFYVTHKKEREGRNPKTNEEFIISSRNVIKFKPSNLLTKKINE
;
A
#
# COMPACT_ATOMS: atom_id res chain seq x y z
N MET A 1 12.71 -1.85 19.93
CA MET A 1 13.97 -1.34 19.41
C MET A 1 13.75 -0.23 18.41
N LYS A 2 14.31 0.91 18.69
CA LYS A 2 14.01 2.09 17.89
C LYS A 2 14.64 2.09 16.50
N ALA A 3 15.78 1.45 16.35
CA ALA A 3 16.41 1.33 15.05
C ALA A 3 15.55 0.57 14.07
N ASP A 4 14.86 -0.47 14.54
CA ASP A 4 14.03 -1.32 13.68
C ASP A 4 12.84 -0.56 13.13
N SER A 5 12.25 0.35 13.92
CA SER A 5 11.09 1.12 13.46
C SER A 5 11.42 2.08 12.34
N LYS A 6 12.71 2.34 12.10
CA LYS A 6 13.17 3.22 11.03
C LYS A 6 13.63 2.48 9.79
N LEU A 7 13.65 1.15 9.82
CA LEU A 7 14.06 0.37 8.68
C LEU A 7 12.99 0.42 7.60
N ASN A 8 13.45 0.67 6.38
CA ASN A 8 12.61 0.65 5.20
C ASN A 8 12.77 -0.71 4.54
N LEU A 9 11.80 -1.60 4.78
CA LEU A 9 11.83 -2.91 4.17
C LEU A 9 11.20 -2.83 2.79
N GLY A 10 12.04 -2.95 1.76
CA GLY A 10 11.59 -2.90 0.40
C GLY A 10 11.37 -4.28 -0.19
N LYS A 11 11.14 -4.30 -1.49
CA LYS A 11 10.88 -5.53 -2.23
C LYS A 11 12.01 -6.55 -2.08
N LYS A 12 13.26 -6.09 -2.10
CA LYS A 12 14.42 -6.97 -1.99
C LYS A 12 14.42 -7.72 -0.65
N GLU A 13 14.13 -7.02 0.43
CA GLU A 13 14.10 -7.61 1.76
C GLU A 13 12.96 -8.61 1.90
N ILE A 14 11.82 -8.34 1.28
CA ILE A 14 10.69 -9.27 1.25
C ILE A 14 11.07 -10.52 0.48
N VAL A 15 11.73 -10.38 -0.67
CA VAL A 15 12.20 -11.52 -1.47
C VAL A 15 13.14 -12.38 -0.62
N ASP A 16 14.09 -11.76 0.08
CA ASP A 16 15.05 -12.50 0.91
C ASP A 16 14.34 -13.26 2.05
N MET A 17 13.35 -12.65 2.66
CA MET A 17 12.57 -13.30 3.72
C MET A 17 11.81 -14.52 3.18
N ILE A 18 11.18 -14.38 2.03
CA ILE A 18 10.45 -15.48 1.40
C ILE A 18 11.41 -16.59 0.97
N LYS A 19 12.56 -16.22 0.42
CA LYS A 19 13.57 -17.16 -0.01
C LYS A 19 14.05 -18.04 1.14
N SER A 20 14.29 -17.45 2.31
CA SER A 20 14.73 -18.21 3.47
C SER A 20 13.66 -19.19 3.96
N THR A 21 12.40 -18.91 3.69
CA THR A 21 11.28 -19.76 4.11
C THR A 21 10.98 -20.86 3.08
N ILE A 22 10.97 -20.50 1.78
CA ILE A 22 10.51 -21.38 0.72
C ILE A 22 11.69 -22.04 -0.03
N GLY A 23 12.82 -21.35 -0.15
CA GLY A 23 13.99 -21.87 -0.80
C GLY A 23 14.01 -21.70 -2.32
N PHE A 24 13.09 -20.94 -2.89
CA PHE A 24 13.11 -20.67 -4.32
C PHE A 24 14.20 -19.67 -4.68
N PRO A 25 14.72 -19.71 -5.92
CA PRO A 25 15.68 -18.71 -6.37
C PRO A 25 15.12 -17.30 -6.31
N SER A 26 15.97 -16.34 -5.93
CA SER A 26 15.57 -14.94 -5.76
C SER A 26 14.95 -14.34 -7.01
N GLN A 27 15.45 -14.72 -8.19
CA GLN A 27 14.93 -14.20 -9.46
C GLN A 27 13.47 -14.56 -9.66
N ASN A 28 13.09 -15.81 -9.34
CA ASN A 28 11.73 -16.29 -9.49
C ASN A 28 10.80 -15.58 -8.50
N LEU A 29 11.25 -15.39 -7.26
CA LEU A 29 10.47 -14.70 -6.24
C LEU A 29 10.28 -13.24 -6.58
N GLU A 30 11.30 -12.58 -7.10
CA GLU A 30 11.20 -11.19 -7.52
C GLU A 30 10.18 -11.03 -8.64
N LYS A 31 10.21 -11.93 -9.61
CA LYS A 31 9.23 -11.90 -10.70
C LYS A 31 7.80 -12.09 -10.19
N ILE A 32 7.60 -13.04 -9.28
CA ILE A 32 6.28 -13.31 -8.70
C ILE A 32 5.76 -12.06 -7.96
N ILE A 33 6.61 -11.41 -7.18
CA ILE A 33 6.23 -10.21 -6.45
C ILE A 33 5.91 -9.07 -7.40
N ASN A 34 6.73 -8.86 -8.43
CA ASN A 34 6.48 -7.82 -9.43
C ASN A 34 5.15 -8.07 -10.15
N ASP A 35 4.91 -9.30 -10.59
CA ASP A 35 3.67 -9.66 -11.29
C ASP A 35 2.45 -9.47 -10.38
N THR A 36 2.59 -9.81 -9.10
CA THR A 36 1.52 -9.62 -8.12
C THR A 36 1.19 -8.16 -7.94
N LEU A 37 2.20 -7.30 -7.77
CA LEU A 37 1.98 -5.87 -7.60
C LEU A 37 1.39 -5.23 -8.86
N ASP A 38 1.84 -5.67 -10.04
CA ASP A 38 1.29 -5.19 -11.30
C ASP A 38 -0.19 -5.58 -11.44
N SER A 39 -0.53 -6.80 -11.05
CA SER A 39 -1.92 -7.27 -11.08
C SER A 39 -2.81 -6.49 -10.13
N VAL A 40 -2.32 -6.21 -8.92
CA VAL A 40 -3.04 -5.38 -7.95
C VAL A 40 -3.26 -3.98 -8.52
N THR A 41 -2.23 -3.39 -9.09
CA THR A 41 -2.31 -2.06 -9.69
C THR A 41 -3.36 -2.02 -10.80
N GLN A 42 -3.31 -3.00 -11.70
CA GLN A 42 -4.24 -3.06 -12.83
C GLN A 42 -5.69 -3.23 -12.35
N THR A 43 -5.89 -4.08 -11.36
CA THR A 43 -7.23 -4.29 -10.79
C THR A 43 -7.76 -3.03 -10.12
N LEU A 44 -6.90 -2.28 -9.43
CA LEU A 44 -7.30 -1.00 -8.84
C LEU A 44 -7.68 0.03 -9.88
N ILE A 45 -6.98 0.06 -11.01
CA ILE A 45 -7.31 0.96 -12.11
C ILE A 45 -8.66 0.60 -12.71
N GLU A 46 -8.92 -0.67 -12.94
CA GLU A 46 -10.12 -1.15 -13.63
C GLU A 46 -11.34 -1.25 -12.70
N HIS A 47 -11.17 -1.78 -11.51
CA HIS A 47 -12.28 -2.12 -10.61
C HIS A 47 -12.34 -1.28 -9.34
N LYS A 48 -11.33 -0.44 -9.09
CA LYS A 48 -11.28 0.49 -7.96
C LYS A 48 -11.20 -0.17 -6.59
N LYS A 49 -11.05 -1.49 -6.53
CA LYS A 49 -11.04 -2.21 -5.25
C LYS A 49 -10.34 -3.55 -5.41
N VAL A 50 -9.49 -3.88 -4.44
CA VAL A 50 -8.86 -5.20 -4.32
C VAL A 50 -8.97 -5.64 -2.87
N ASN A 51 -9.64 -6.77 -2.63
CA ASN A 51 -9.73 -7.35 -1.29
C ASN A 51 -8.79 -8.55 -1.20
N ILE A 52 -7.83 -8.47 -0.28
CA ILE A 52 -6.93 -9.59 0.02
C ILE A 52 -7.39 -10.20 1.33
N LYS A 53 -7.92 -11.43 1.25
CA LYS A 53 -8.51 -12.10 2.39
C LYS A 53 -7.55 -12.14 3.58
N ASN A 54 -8.06 -11.80 4.76
CA ASN A 54 -7.33 -11.79 6.02
C ASN A 54 -6.20 -10.76 6.10
N PHE A 55 -6.03 -9.96 5.08
CA PHE A 55 -5.03 -8.88 5.06
C PHE A 55 -5.70 -7.52 5.08
N GLY A 56 -6.49 -7.22 4.06
CA GLY A 56 -7.17 -5.94 3.97
C GLY A 56 -7.68 -5.64 2.58
N THR A 57 -8.24 -4.46 2.43
CA THR A 57 -8.81 -4.02 1.17
C THR A 57 -8.17 -2.71 0.74
N PHE A 58 -7.62 -2.70 -0.47
CA PHE A 58 -7.19 -1.47 -1.14
C PHE A 58 -8.36 -0.97 -1.97
N TYR A 59 -8.63 0.32 -1.92
CA TYR A 59 -9.71 0.90 -2.71
C TYR A 59 -9.39 2.33 -3.12
N VAL A 60 -9.99 2.74 -4.23
CA VAL A 60 -9.79 4.07 -4.79
C VAL A 60 -11.02 4.90 -4.49
N THR A 61 -10.80 6.09 -3.94
CA THR A 61 -11.86 7.06 -3.73
C THR A 61 -11.56 8.29 -4.57
N HIS A 62 -12.62 8.93 -5.07
CA HIS A 62 -12.48 10.17 -5.80
C HIS A 62 -12.69 11.34 -4.83
N LYS A 63 -11.70 12.22 -4.75
CA LYS A 63 -11.83 13.45 -3.97
C LYS A 63 -12.13 14.61 -4.90
N LYS A 64 -13.22 15.32 -4.59
CA LYS A 64 -13.64 16.47 -5.38
C LYS A 64 -12.68 17.63 -5.20
N GLU A 65 -12.66 18.51 -6.19
CA GLU A 65 -12.00 19.80 -6.07
C GLU A 65 -12.54 20.54 -4.85
N ARG A 66 -11.67 21.18 -4.12
CA ARG A 66 -12.03 21.93 -2.92
C ARG A 66 -11.10 23.11 -2.73
N GLU A 67 -11.54 24.07 -1.94
CA GLU A 67 -10.70 25.17 -1.52
C GLU A 67 -9.84 24.72 -0.34
N GLY A 68 -8.55 25.06 -0.41
CA GLY A 68 -7.63 24.88 0.69
C GLY A 68 -7.10 26.22 1.15
N ARG A 69 -6.50 26.26 2.32
CA ARG A 69 -5.91 27.46 2.87
C ARG A 69 -4.58 27.12 3.54
N ASN A 70 -3.58 27.93 3.24
CA ASN A 70 -2.28 27.80 3.89
C ASN A 70 -2.39 28.35 5.32
N PRO A 71 -2.17 27.53 6.36
CA PRO A 71 -2.33 28.00 7.73
C PRO A 71 -1.33 29.08 8.13
N LYS A 72 -0.21 29.21 7.43
CA LYS A 72 0.80 30.23 7.74
C LYS A 72 0.50 31.57 7.10
N THR A 73 0.02 31.58 5.87
CA THR A 73 -0.17 32.79 5.09
C THR A 73 -1.65 33.18 4.91
N ASN A 74 -2.57 32.27 5.23
CA ASN A 74 -4.01 32.41 4.97
C ASN A 74 -4.34 32.53 3.48
N GLU A 75 -3.40 32.22 2.60
CA GLU A 75 -3.68 32.22 1.17
C GLU A 75 -4.62 31.07 0.81
N GLU A 76 -5.62 31.38 0.02
CA GLU A 76 -6.53 30.38 -0.52
C GLU A 76 -5.94 29.80 -1.79
N PHE A 77 -6.16 28.49 -1.99
CA PHE A 77 -5.76 27.80 -3.21
C PHE A 77 -6.76 26.71 -3.49
N ILE A 78 -6.78 26.26 -4.74
CA ILE A 78 -7.70 25.21 -5.17
C ILE A 78 -6.96 23.89 -5.17
N ILE A 79 -7.52 22.91 -4.46
CA ILE A 79 -7.01 21.53 -4.47
C ILE A 79 -7.80 20.81 -5.55
N SER A 80 -7.10 20.39 -6.60
CA SER A 80 -7.72 19.72 -7.74
C SER A 80 -8.37 18.40 -7.35
N SER A 81 -9.40 18.02 -8.08
CA SER A 81 -9.99 16.70 -7.94
C SER A 81 -8.95 15.62 -8.29
N ARG A 82 -9.00 14.49 -7.60
CA ARG A 82 -8.07 13.41 -7.83
C ARG A 82 -8.59 12.10 -7.28
N ASN A 83 -8.05 11.02 -7.79
CA ASN A 83 -8.28 9.70 -7.23
C ASN A 83 -7.22 9.43 -6.17
N VAL A 84 -7.63 8.88 -5.04
CA VAL A 84 -6.75 8.58 -3.92
C VAL A 84 -6.92 7.13 -3.56
N ILE A 85 -5.81 6.43 -3.33
CA ILE A 85 -5.85 5.05 -2.88
C ILE A 85 -5.89 5.03 -1.35
N LYS A 86 -6.73 4.14 -0.81
CA LYS A 86 -6.84 3.93 0.64
C LYS A 86 -6.75 2.45 0.94
N PHE A 87 -6.32 2.15 2.15
CA PHE A 87 -6.21 0.78 2.63
C PHE A 87 -7.00 0.63 3.93
N LYS A 88 -7.87 -0.40 3.96
CA LYS A 88 -8.60 -0.77 5.16
C LYS A 88 -8.09 -2.14 5.62
N PRO A 89 -7.41 -2.23 6.77
CA PRO A 89 -6.91 -3.50 7.25
C PRO A 89 -8.05 -4.44 7.65
N SER A 90 -7.81 -5.74 7.52
CA SER A 90 -8.75 -6.74 8.00
C SER A 90 -8.74 -6.78 9.53
N ASN A 91 -9.80 -7.33 10.11
CA ASN A 91 -9.86 -7.52 11.56
C ASN A 91 -8.73 -8.42 12.05
N LEU A 92 -8.38 -9.44 11.29
CA LEU A 92 -7.30 -10.35 11.63
C LEU A 92 -5.95 -9.63 11.65
N LEU A 93 -5.68 -8.81 10.64
CA LEU A 93 -4.44 -8.03 10.59
C LEU A 93 -4.35 -7.06 11.76
N THR A 94 -5.41 -6.34 12.03
CA THR A 94 -5.47 -5.39 13.15
C THR A 94 -5.22 -6.09 14.48
N LYS A 95 -5.83 -7.27 14.67
CA LYS A 95 -5.64 -8.05 15.88
C LYS A 95 -4.19 -8.48 16.06
N LYS A 96 -3.56 -8.97 15.00
CA LYS A 96 -2.18 -9.44 15.06
C LYS A 96 -1.20 -8.30 15.39
N ILE A 97 -1.45 -7.12 14.87
CA ILE A 97 -0.60 -5.96 15.14
C ILE A 97 -0.70 -5.53 16.61
N ASN A 98 -1.86 -5.72 17.22
CA ASN A 98 -2.14 -5.27 18.59
C ASN A 98 -1.95 -6.37 19.64
N GLU A 99 -1.45 -7.52 19.26
CA GLU A 99 -1.12 -8.59 20.21
C GLU A 99 0.09 -8.22 21.05
#